data_437d13fb76e4677086f9112debf8e74d
#
_entry.id   437d13fb76e4677086f9112debf8e74d
#
_cell.length_a   1.000
_cell.length_b   1.000
_cell.length_c   1.000
_cell.angle_alpha   90.00
_cell.angle_beta   90.00
_cell.angle_gamma   90.00
#
_symmetry.space_group_name_H-M   'P 1'
#
loop_
_entity.id
_entity.type
_entity.pdbx_description
1 polymer ?
#
loop_
_entity_poly.entity_id
_entity_poly.type
_entity_poly.pdbx_seq_one_letter_code
_entity_poly.pdbx_strand_id
1 'polypeptide(L)'
;MEFCDRFYRDNRERILAFLLHLTGDYDLARDLVQESFTRYLSRYGRDTGNLALLYTIARNAALDTFRKRKESQAAGKEAVGRERDPEGRLIERQEFDTVLAAVRRLDDLDRQLISLLATGKFSYREIGRMLDISEGNVKVKVHRARLRLKEILAEGE
;
A
#
# COMPACT_ATOMS: atom_id res chain seq x y z
N MET A 1 -20.01 17.79 2.91
CA MET A 1 -20.39 16.52 2.28
C MET A 1 -19.84 16.39 0.88
N GLU A 2 -19.99 17.36 0.01
CA GLU A 2 -19.48 17.29 -1.37
C GLU A 2 -17.95 17.14 -1.45
N PHE A 3 -17.21 17.81 -0.61
CA PHE A 3 -15.74 17.70 -0.59
C PHE A 3 -15.28 16.31 -0.19
N CYS A 4 -15.89 15.72 0.83
CA CYS A 4 -15.54 14.37 1.29
C CYS A 4 -15.84 13.31 0.24
N ASP A 5 -16.99 13.43 -0.41
CA ASP A 5 -17.40 12.48 -1.46
C ASP A 5 -16.45 12.57 -2.66
N ARG A 6 -16.07 13.80 -3.03
CA ARG A 6 -15.12 14.04 -4.13
C ARG A 6 -13.74 13.53 -3.76
N PHE A 7 -13.25 13.85 -2.57
CA PHE A 7 -11.94 13.41 -2.09
C PHE A 7 -11.84 11.89 -2.05
N TYR A 8 -12.86 11.23 -1.52
CA TYR A 8 -12.96 9.78 -1.50
C TYR A 8 -12.97 9.20 -2.93
N ARG A 9 -13.83 9.75 -3.78
CA ARG A 9 -14.00 9.27 -5.16
C ARG A 9 -12.71 9.43 -5.97
N ASP A 10 -12.02 10.56 -5.82
CA ASP A 10 -10.80 10.87 -6.58
C ASP A 10 -9.61 10.03 -6.14
N ASN A 11 -9.58 9.55 -4.90
CA ASN A 11 -8.41 8.90 -4.33
C ASN A 11 -8.61 7.42 -4.02
N ARG A 12 -9.84 6.93 -4.05
CA ARG A 12 -10.18 5.56 -3.67
C ARG A 12 -9.39 4.51 -4.43
N GLU A 13 -9.35 4.60 -5.75
CA GLU A 13 -8.69 3.57 -6.57
C GLU A 13 -7.18 3.55 -6.36
N ARG A 14 -6.57 4.71 -6.24
CA ARG A 14 -5.11 4.82 -6.04
C ARG A 14 -4.69 4.31 -4.68
N ILE A 15 -5.47 4.62 -3.64
CA ILE A 15 -5.17 4.14 -2.31
C ILE A 15 -5.40 2.64 -2.20
N LEU A 16 -6.41 2.13 -2.91
CA LEU A 16 -6.64 0.69 -3.00
C LEU A 16 -5.43 -0.01 -3.65
N ALA A 17 -4.93 0.52 -4.75
CA ALA A 17 -3.74 -0.02 -5.43
C ALA A 17 -2.52 0.02 -4.50
N PHE A 18 -2.31 1.12 -3.80
CA PHE A 18 -1.23 1.26 -2.82
C PHE A 18 -1.32 0.20 -1.73
N LEU A 19 -2.48 0.04 -1.13
CA LEU A 19 -2.71 -0.96 -0.09
C LEU A 19 -2.60 -2.38 -0.62
N LEU A 20 -3.01 -2.62 -1.85
CA LEU A 20 -2.86 -3.90 -2.49
C LEU A 20 -1.38 -4.26 -2.70
N HIS A 21 -0.55 -3.30 -3.10
CA HIS A 21 0.90 -3.49 -3.19
C HIS A 21 1.53 -3.82 -1.83
N LEU A 22 1.04 -3.18 -0.76
CA LEU A 22 1.55 -3.43 0.59
C LEU A 22 1.11 -4.78 1.15
N THR A 23 -0.15 -5.15 0.95
CA THR A 23 -0.75 -6.32 1.63
C THR A 23 -0.79 -7.57 0.78
N GLY A 24 -0.92 -7.43 -0.53
CA GLY A 24 -1.13 -8.55 -1.44
C GLY A 24 -2.48 -9.24 -1.28
N ASP A 25 -3.38 -8.67 -0.51
CA ASP A 25 -4.69 -9.22 -0.17
C ASP A 25 -5.76 -8.19 -0.50
N TYR A 26 -6.56 -8.49 -1.50
CA TYR A 26 -7.55 -7.54 -2.01
C TYR A 26 -8.64 -7.21 -0.99
N ASP A 27 -9.15 -8.23 -0.29
CA ASP A 27 -10.21 -8.02 0.70
C ASP A 27 -9.71 -7.19 1.87
N LEU A 28 -8.50 -7.47 2.33
CA LEU A 28 -7.86 -6.68 3.37
C LEU A 28 -7.60 -5.26 2.89
N ALA A 29 -7.12 -5.09 1.66
CA ALA A 29 -6.86 -3.76 1.10
C ALA A 29 -8.15 -2.93 1.03
N ARG A 30 -9.26 -3.52 0.64
CA ARG A 30 -10.57 -2.85 0.63
C ARG A 30 -11.00 -2.40 2.02
N ASP A 31 -10.86 -3.26 3.00
CA ASP A 31 -11.19 -2.92 4.40
C ASP A 31 -10.31 -1.78 4.90
N LEU A 32 -9.02 -1.82 4.57
CA LEU A 32 -8.07 -0.78 4.96
C LEU A 32 -8.35 0.57 4.28
N VAL A 33 -8.85 0.55 3.05
CA VAL A 33 -9.31 1.79 2.38
C VAL A 33 -10.40 2.46 3.23
N GLN A 34 -11.42 1.72 3.60
CA GLN A 34 -12.51 2.26 4.41
C GLN A 34 -12.03 2.76 5.77
N GLU A 35 -11.23 1.96 6.44
CA GLU A 35 -10.68 2.33 7.74
C GLU A 35 -9.81 3.59 7.64
N SER A 36 -8.99 3.70 6.62
CA SER A 36 -8.09 4.84 6.42
C SER A 36 -8.86 6.14 6.21
N PHE A 37 -9.88 6.13 5.36
CA PHE A 37 -10.73 7.30 5.16
C PHE A 37 -11.50 7.67 6.43
N THR A 38 -12.01 6.68 7.15
CA THR A 38 -12.73 6.92 8.41
C THR A 38 -11.81 7.57 9.44
N ARG A 39 -10.60 7.05 9.62
CA ARG A 39 -9.61 7.63 10.54
C ARG A 39 -9.18 9.02 10.11
N TYR A 40 -8.97 9.22 8.82
CA TYR A 40 -8.59 10.53 8.27
C TYR A 40 -9.65 11.58 8.57
N LEU A 41 -10.91 11.29 8.24
CA LEU A 41 -12.02 12.21 8.44
C LEU A 41 -12.25 12.50 9.93
N SER A 42 -12.12 11.50 10.78
CA SER A 42 -12.26 11.63 12.22
C SER A 42 -11.19 12.55 12.84
N ARG A 43 -9.94 12.44 12.38
CA ARG A 43 -8.81 13.19 12.95
C ARG A 43 -8.64 14.58 12.38
N TYR A 44 -8.81 14.74 11.09
CA TYR A 44 -8.42 15.94 10.37
C TYR A 44 -9.61 16.74 9.82
N GLY A 45 -10.81 16.19 9.94
CA GLY A 45 -12.02 16.84 9.46
C GLY A 45 -12.15 16.82 7.95
N ARG A 46 -13.19 17.50 7.48
CA ARG A 46 -13.64 17.38 6.09
C ARG A 46 -12.95 18.31 5.11
N ASP A 47 -12.20 19.29 5.59
CA ASP A 47 -11.67 20.37 4.76
C ASP A 47 -10.17 20.27 4.46
N THR A 48 -9.50 19.23 4.95
CA THR A 48 -8.06 19.07 4.74
C THR A 48 -7.81 18.00 3.70
N GLY A 49 -7.63 18.39 2.47
CA GLY A 49 -7.28 17.44 1.38
C GLY A 49 -5.81 17.04 1.37
N ASN A 50 -5.24 16.61 2.49
CA ASN A 50 -3.83 16.25 2.59
C ASN A 50 -3.60 14.77 2.29
N LEU A 51 -3.15 14.48 1.08
CA LEU A 51 -2.88 13.11 0.63
C LEU A 51 -1.77 12.43 1.42
N ALA A 52 -0.71 13.15 1.78
CA ALA A 52 0.39 12.56 2.55
C ALA A 52 -0.10 12.01 3.89
N LEU A 53 -1.00 12.73 4.57
CA LEU A 53 -1.62 12.24 5.81
C LEU A 53 -2.48 11.01 5.57
N LEU A 54 -3.29 11.01 4.53
CA LEU A 54 -4.15 9.88 4.19
C LEU A 54 -3.32 8.62 3.92
N TYR A 55 -2.27 8.72 3.11
CA TYR A 55 -1.41 7.59 2.79
C TYR A 55 -0.59 7.13 4.01
N THR A 56 -0.19 8.04 4.87
CA THR A 56 0.47 7.69 6.14
C THR A 56 -0.46 6.89 7.04
N ILE A 57 -1.71 7.30 7.15
CA ILE A 57 -2.73 6.56 7.92
C ILE A 57 -2.93 5.16 7.32
N ALA A 58 -3.06 5.07 6.00
CA ALA A 58 -3.24 3.79 5.30
C ALA A 58 -2.04 2.86 5.51
N ARG A 59 -0.84 3.38 5.38
CA ARG A 59 0.41 2.63 5.63
C ARG A 59 0.44 2.10 7.07
N ASN A 60 0.17 2.96 8.03
CA ASN A 60 0.20 2.58 9.44
C ASN A 60 -0.87 1.52 9.76
N ALA A 61 -2.06 1.63 9.17
CA ALA A 61 -3.11 0.63 9.33
C ALA A 61 -2.69 -0.74 8.78
N ALA A 62 -2.04 -0.74 7.62
CA ALA A 62 -1.52 -1.98 7.01
C ALA A 62 -0.43 -2.61 7.87
N LEU A 63 0.52 -1.81 8.36
CA LEU A 63 1.60 -2.29 9.22
C LEU A 63 1.07 -2.83 10.56
N ASP A 64 0.07 -2.16 11.14
CA ASP A 64 -0.59 -2.63 12.36
C ASP A 64 -1.25 -3.99 12.15
N THR A 65 -1.89 -4.19 11.01
CA THR A 65 -2.53 -5.46 10.67
C THR A 65 -1.49 -6.57 10.56
N PHE A 66 -0.36 -6.31 9.92
CA PHE A 66 0.73 -7.29 9.80
C PHE A 66 1.30 -7.66 11.17
N ARG A 67 1.51 -6.66 12.01
CA ARG A 67 2.01 -6.89 13.38
C ARG A 67 1.06 -7.78 14.17
N LYS A 68 -0.24 -7.48 14.13
CA LYS A 68 -1.27 -8.27 14.83
C LYS A 68 -1.35 -9.70 14.30
N ARG A 69 -1.23 -9.89 13.00
CA ARG A 69 -1.20 -11.23 12.39
C ARG A 69 0.03 -12.03 12.84
N LYS A 70 1.18 -11.38 12.90
CA LYS A 70 2.42 -11.98 13.37
C LYS A 70 2.31 -12.43 14.82
N GLU A 71 1.76 -11.59 15.68
CA GLU A 71 1.49 -11.90 17.09
C GLU A 71 0.53 -13.08 17.24
N SER A 72 -0.54 -13.11 16.43
CA SER A 72 -1.51 -14.20 16.42
C SER A 72 -0.89 -15.52 15.97
N GLN A 73 -0.03 -15.50 14.98
CA GLN A 73 0.71 -16.70 14.53
C GLN A 73 1.69 -17.19 15.59
N ALA A 74 2.40 -16.28 16.24
CA ALA A 74 3.31 -16.60 17.34
C ALA A 74 2.57 -17.20 18.54
N ALA A 75 1.30 -16.80 18.75
CA ALA A 75 0.43 -17.34 19.80
C ALA A 75 -0.28 -18.65 19.40
N GLY A 76 0.01 -19.19 18.22
CA GLY A 76 -0.60 -20.42 17.72
C GLY A 76 -2.03 -20.28 17.23
N LYS A 77 -2.52 -19.06 17.06
CA LYS A 77 -3.84 -18.81 16.49
C LYS A 77 -3.73 -18.80 14.96
N GLU A 78 -4.56 -19.62 14.32
CA GLU A 78 -4.63 -19.58 12.86
C GLU A 78 -5.16 -18.24 12.41
N ALA A 79 -4.44 -17.64 11.45
CA ALA A 79 -4.99 -16.50 10.74
C ALA A 79 -6.26 -16.97 10.03
N VAL A 80 -7.38 -16.32 10.30
CA VAL A 80 -8.61 -16.58 9.56
C VAL A 80 -8.35 -16.13 8.12
N GLY A 81 -8.00 -17.11 7.28
CA GLY A 81 -7.85 -16.88 5.86
C GLY A 81 -9.21 -16.48 5.31
N ARG A 82 -9.34 -15.24 4.88
CA ARG A 82 -10.53 -14.85 4.14
C ARG A 82 -10.52 -15.59 2.82
N GLU A 83 -11.63 -16.20 2.50
CA GLU A 83 -11.81 -16.84 1.22
C GLU A 83 -11.57 -15.83 0.11
N ARG A 84 -10.60 -16.13 -0.74
CA ARG A 84 -10.42 -15.38 -1.97
C ARG A 84 -11.58 -15.72 -2.90
N ASP A 85 -12.22 -14.71 -3.45
CA ASP A 85 -13.15 -14.90 -4.55
C ASP A 85 -12.33 -15.09 -5.84
N PRO A 86 -12.17 -16.33 -6.33
CA PRO A 86 -11.24 -16.58 -7.43
C PRO A 86 -11.82 -16.28 -8.81
N GLU A 87 -13.14 -16.16 -8.95
CA GLU A 87 -13.77 -16.16 -10.26
C GLU A 87 -13.94 -14.79 -10.91
N GLY A 88 -14.15 -13.73 -10.16
CA GLY A 88 -14.40 -12.40 -10.71
C GLY A 88 -13.15 -11.65 -11.16
N ARG A 89 -11.95 -12.20 -10.96
CA ARG A 89 -10.74 -11.40 -10.98
C ARG A 89 -9.61 -11.93 -11.86
N LEU A 90 -9.81 -13.07 -12.49
CA LEU A 90 -8.73 -13.79 -13.18
C LEU A 90 -8.27 -13.15 -14.48
N ILE A 91 -9.12 -12.43 -15.18
CA ILE A 91 -8.86 -12.02 -16.56
C ILE A 91 -8.17 -10.66 -16.67
N GLU A 92 -8.45 -9.74 -15.75
CA GLU A 92 -7.88 -8.38 -15.78
C GLU A 92 -6.53 -8.26 -15.05
N ARG A 93 -5.97 -9.37 -14.56
CA ARG A 93 -4.93 -9.31 -13.54
C ARG A 93 -3.63 -10.05 -13.81
N GLN A 94 -3.48 -10.76 -14.90
CA GLN A 94 -2.26 -11.53 -15.10
C GLN A 94 -1.01 -10.64 -15.10
N GLU A 95 -1.03 -9.52 -15.80
CA GLU A 95 0.07 -8.57 -15.81
C GLU A 95 0.22 -7.85 -14.46
N PHE A 96 -0.90 -7.43 -13.88
CA PHE A 96 -0.92 -6.78 -12.58
C PHE A 96 -0.45 -7.74 -11.48
N ASP A 97 -0.89 -9.00 -11.51
CA ASP A 97 -0.46 -10.02 -10.54
C ASP A 97 1.03 -10.31 -10.62
N THR A 98 1.62 -10.28 -11.80
CA THR A 98 3.06 -10.46 -11.98
C THR A 98 3.85 -9.34 -11.31
N VAL A 99 3.45 -8.10 -11.54
CA VAL A 99 4.08 -6.92 -10.91
C VAL A 99 3.85 -6.95 -9.40
N LEU A 100 2.64 -7.25 -8.97
CA LEU A 100 2.30 -7.34 -7.55
C LEU A 100 3.15 -8.40 -6.85
N ALA A 101 3.28 -9.58 -7.44
CA ALA A 101 4.11 -10.66 -6.90
C ALA A 101 5.58 -10.23 -6.79
N ALA A 102 6.08 -9.50 -7.77
CA ALA A 102 7.45 -8.98 -7.75
C ALA A 102 7.65 -7.95 -6.63
N VAL A 103 6.71 -7.01 -6.49
CA VAL A 103 6.75 -5.99 -5.43
C VAL A 103 6.69 -6.66 -4.05
N ARG A 104 5.91 -7.71 -3.91
CA ARG A 104 5.80 -8.47 -2.67
C ARG A 104 7.09 -9.17 -2.26
N ARG A 105 8.01 -9.41 -3.18
CA ARG A 105 9.32 -10.00 -2.89
C ARG A 105 10.36 -8.98 -2.43
N LEU A 106 10.07 -7.70 -2.50
CA LEU A 106 10.93 -6.65 -1.97
C LEU A 106 10.91 -6.65 -0.43
N ASP A 107 11.98 -6.12 0.16
CA ASP A 107 12.01 -5.85 1.60
C ASP A 107 10.88 -4.87 1.98
N ASP A 108 10.47 -4.88 3.24
CA ASP A 108 9.33 -4.10 3.72
C ASP A 108 9.46 -2.61 3.38
N LEU A 109 10.61 -2.02 3.63
CA LEU A 109 10.84 -0.59 3.36
C LEU A 109 10.83 -0.30 1.86
N ASP A 110 11.47 -1.15 1.06
CA ASP A 110 11.52 -1.00 -0.40
C ASP A 110 10.12 -1.15 -1.00
N ARG A 111 9.31 -2.05 -0.47
CA ARG A 111 7.92 -2.22 -0.90
C ARG A 111 7.10 -0.97 -0.62
N GLN A 112 7.23 -0.39 0.56
CA GLN A 112 6.56 0.86 0.92
C GLN A 112 6.98 2.00 0.00
N LEU A 113 8.27 2.10 -0.27
CA LEU A 113 8.87 3.10 -1.13
C LEU A 113 8.33 3.04 -2.56
N ILE A 114 8.40 1.86 -3.16
CA ILE A 114 7.92 1.62 -4.52
C ILE A 114 6.40 1.85 -4.60
N SER A 115 5.67 1.40 -3.59
CA SER A 115 4.22 1.58 -3.54
C SER A 115 3.83 3.06 -3.48
N LEU A 116 4.53 3.87 -2.70
CA LEU A 116 4.32 5.33 -2.65
C LEU A 116 4.73 6.00 -3.97
N LEU A 117 5.86 5.61 -4.52
CA LEU A 117 6.35 6.16 -5.77
C LEU A 117 5.39 5.88 -6.92
N ALA A 118 4.81 4.69 -6.96
CA ALA A 118 3.87 4.27 -8.01
C ALA A 118 2.58 5.11 -8.02
N THR A 119 2.23 5.77 -6.92
CA THR A 119 1.06 6.65 -6.88
C THR A 119 1.24 7.89 -7.77
N GLY A 120 2.48 8.29 -8.04
CA GLY A 120 2.79 9.50 -8.81
C GLY A 120 2.40 10.80 -8.11
N LYS A 121 2.08 10.75 -6.81
CA LYS A 121 1.56 11.91 -6.06
C LYS A 121 2.59 12.57 -5.17
N PHE A 122 3.72 11.91 -4.91
CA PHE A 122 4.68 12.37 -3.91
C PHE A 122 6.08 12.54 -4.51
N SER A 123 6.75 13.62 -4.11
CA SER A 123 8.16 13.82 -4.40
C SER A 123 9.02 12.92 -3.50
N TYR A 124 10.28 12.74 -3.85
CA TYR A 124 11.22 12.00 -3.00
C TYR A 124 11.34 12.62 -1.61
N ARG A 125 11.28 13.93 -1.53
CA ARG A 125 11.31 14.66 -0.26
C ARG A 125 10.10 14.32 0.60
N GLU A 126 8.92 14.31 0.00
CA GLU A 126 7.69 13.95 0.71
C GLU A 126 7.71 12.50 1.17
N ILE A 127 8.14 11.58 0.30
CA ILE A 127 8.28 10.16 0.65
C ILE A 127 9.27 10.00 1.80
N GLY A 128 10.39 10.72 1.76
CA GLY A 128 11.36 10.70 2.85
C GLY A 128 10.77 11.12 4.18
N ARG A 129 9.94 12.15 4.18
CA ARG A 129 9.22 12.59 5.39
C ARG A 129 8.24 11.55 5.88
N MET A 130 7.49 10.93 4.97
CA MET A 130 6.50 9.91 5.30
C MET A 130 7.15 8.66 5.90
N LEU A 131 8.33 8.29 5.43
CA LEU A 131 9.07 7.09 5.87
C LEU A 131 10.16 7.38 6.89
N ASP A 132 10.33 8.63 7.26
CA ASP A 132 11.37 9.09 8.21
C ASP A 132 12.79 8.73 7.75
N ILE A 133 13.09 8.98 6.49
CA ILE A 133 14.41 8.84 5.90
C ILE A 133 14.77 10.09 5.09
N SER A 134 16.05 10.32 4.85
CA SER A 134 16.50 11.47 4.08
C SER A 134 16.12 11.33 2.60
N GLU A 135 15.99 12.46 1.92
CA GLU A 135 15.74 12.50 0.48
C GLU A 135 16.83 11.75 -0.32
N GLY A 136 18.09 11.91 0.10
CA GLY A 136 19.20 11.18 -0.51
C GLY A 136 19.07 9.67 -0.36
N ASN A 137 18.65 9.22 0.81
CA ASN A 137 18.37 7.80 1.05
C ASN A 137 17.21 7.29 0.18
N VAL A 138 16.16 8.11 0.00
CA VAL A 138 15.06 7.75 -0.91
C VAL A 138 15.59 7.49 -2.31
N LYS A 139 16.42 8.38 -2.86
CA LYS A 139 17.01 8.21 -4.19
C LYS A 139 17.79 6.91 -4.34
N VAL A 140 18.65 6.62 -3.37
CA VAL A 140 19.48 5.40 -3.39
C VAL A 140 18.59 4.17 -3.29
N LYS A 141 17.64 4.17 -2.39
CA LYS A 141 16.74 3.02 -2.17
C LYS A 141 15.81 2.78 -3.36
N VAL A 142 15.29 3.83 -3.98
CA VAL A 142 14.47 3.72 -5.20
C VAL A 142 15.28 3.07 -6.32
N HIS A 143 16.51 3.52 -6.53
CA HIS A 143 17.38 2.95 -7.55
C HIS A 143 17.62 1.46 -7.33
N ARG A 144 17.99 1.07 -6.11
CA ARG A 144 18.21 -0.33 -5.74
C ARG A 144 16.94 -1.17 -5.87
N ALA A 145 15.81 -0.64 -5.41
CA ALA A 145 14.53 -1.34 -5.49
C ALA A 145 14.12 -1.59 -6.95
N ARG A 146 14.32 -0.61 -7.82
CA ARG A 146 14.05 -0.77 -9.26
C ARG A 146 14.94 -1.84 -9.90
N LEU A 147 16.22 -1.87 -9.55
CA LEU A 147 17.12 -2.93 -10.03
C LEU A 147 16.67 -4.29 -9.54
N ARG A 148 16.29 -4.38 -8.28
CA ARG A 148 15.79 -5.64 -7.70
C ARG A 148 14.51 -6.10 -8.38
N LEU A 149 13.58 -5.19 -8.67
CA LEU A 149 12.35 -5.50 -9.42
C LEU A 149 12.67 -6.06 -10.81
N LYS A 150 13.60 -5.44 -11.51
CA LYS A 150 14.05 -5.92 -12.82
C LYS A 150 14.57 -7.35 -12.75
N GLU A 151 15.40 -7.65 -11.75
CA GLU A 151 15.92 -9.00 -11.53
C GLU A 151 14.78 -9.99 -11.27
N ILE A 152 13.86 -9.64 -10.40
CA ILE A 152 12.73 -10.52 -10.05
C ILE A 152 11.85 -10.77 -11.27
N LEU A 153 11.53 -9.75 -12.04
CA LEU A 153 10.72 -9.88 -13.25
C LEU A 153 11.41 -10.69 -14.35
N ALA A 154 12.74 -10.57 -14.45
CA ALA A 154 13.52 -11.36 -15.40
C ALA A 154 13.55 -12.86 -15.03
N GLU A 155 13.56 -13.19 -13.75
CA GLU A 155 13.48 -14.58 -13.28
C GLU A 155 12.17 -15.28 -13.70
N GLY A 156 11.09 -14.50 -13.89
CA GLY A 156 9.78 -15.01 -14.27
C GLY A 156 9.59 -15.26 -15.77
N GLU A 157 10.58 -14.92 -16.59
CA GLU A 157 10.52 -15.17 -18.03
C GLU A 157 11.03 -16.55 -18.44
#